data_f2f15de19e7b2daff5a4a555e534ab75
#
_entry.id   f2f15de19e7b2daff5a4a555e534ab75
#
_cell.length_a   1.000
_cell.length_b   1.000
_cell.length_c   1.000
_cell.angle_alpha   90.00
_cell.angle_beta   90.00
_cell.angle_gamma   90.00
#
_symmetry.space_group_name_H-M   'P 1'
#
loop_
_entity.id
_entity.type
_entity.pdbx_description
1 polymer ?
#
loop_
_entity_poly.entity_id
_entity_poly.type
_entity_poly.pdbx_seq_one_letter_code
_entity_poly.pdbx_strand_id
1 'polypeptide(L)'
;MSTPSTGAAARGDGLPWLAAPLVEALRAQRGHALLVHGPHGAGQFEFAIGLARAWLCETPLAQRPQGLACGHCESCHLATADQVHPDLCVLLPDALHLTLGWRQKTDEPESTDRKKKPSEWISVDQVRAAIEFSTLTRGRGRLKVVVIHPAERMPQIAASALLKLLEEPQGGQRFVLACGDMAALLPTVRSRCQAMALPAPDPAEAAAWLAATGLADAPVLLAAAGGLPLAAGRLQALGLDGALWKRLPALVASGDAAPLARLPVALVIESLQKLCHDAMRASCGAAPRYLPAVDMPPAGDLRRLDEWSRALQRAARHADHPWNAGLMIESLVLQGQRALSVPRAEAAAGRARTDSVHSAR
;
A
#
# COMPACT_ATOMS: atom_id res chain seq x y z
N MET A 1 -26.40 2.00 -7.83
CA MET A 1 -25.82 1.85 -6.48
C MET A 1 -24.39 2.36 -6.58
N SER A 2 -24.14 3.54 -6.02
CA SER A 2 -22.87 4.24 -6.16
C SER A 2 -21.80 3.54 -5.31
N THR A 3 -20.74 3.07 -5.97
CA THR A 3 -19.51 2.62 -5.29
C THR A 3 -19.05 3.72 -4.33
N PRO A 4 -18.69 3.41 -3.06
CA PRO A 4 -18.07 4.41 -2.20
C PRO A 4 -16.78 4.84 -2.88
N SER A 5 -16.74 6.11 -3.26
CA SER A 5 -15.58 6.69 -3.94
C SER A 5 -14.36 6.53 -3.03
N THR A 6 -13.23 6.11 -3.60
CA THR A 6 -11.90 6.11 -2.97
C THR A 6 -11.59 7.46 -2.29
N GLY A 7 -12.28 8.53 -2.66
CA GLY A 7 -12.22 9.83 -2.01
C GLY A 7 -12.77 9.92 -0.57
N ALA A 8 -13.55 8.94 -0.09
CA ALA A 8 -14.00 8.91 1.30
C ALA A 8 -12.91 8.41 2.25
N ALA A 9 -12.08 7.46 1.80
CA ALA A 9 -10.94 6.97 2.57
C ALA A 9 -9.85 8.05 2.74
N ALA A 10 -9.63 8.87 1.70
CA ALA A 10 -8.67 9.98 1.74
C ALA A 10 -9.02 11.07 2.78
N ARG A 11 -10.23 11.07 3.31
CA ARG A 11 -10.66 12.05 4.33
C ARG A 11 -10.24 11.69 5.76
N GLY A 12 -9.64 10.53 6.01
CA GLY A 12 -9.24 10.08 7.35
C GLY A 12 -10.40 9.78 8.30
N ASP A 13 -11.65 10.02 7.88
CA ASP A 13 -12.84 9.94 8.71
C ASP A 13 -13.51 8.56 8.66
N GLY A 14 -12.86 7.55 8.12
CA GLY A 14 -13.46 6.26 7.88
C GLY A 14 -12.60 5.04 8.19
N LEU A 15 -11.41 5.22 8.79
CA LEU A 15 -10.51 4.11 9.13
C LEU A 15 -10.43 3.97 10.65
N PRO A 16 -11.27 3.12 11.27
CA PRO A 16 -11.41 3.06 12.71
C PRO A 16 -10.09 2.72 13.42
N TRP A 17 -9.26 1.86 12.85
CA TRP A 17 -7.95 1.48 13.40
C TRP A 17 -6.92 2.62 13.49
N LEU A 18 -7.16 3.76 12.85
CA LEU A 18 -6.26 4.92 12.93
C LEU A 18 -6.53 5.81 14.14
N ALA A 19 -7.69 5.70 14.78
CA ALA A 19 -8.08 6.59 15.87
C ALA A 19 -7.09 6.52 17.06
N ALA A 20 -6.80 5.32 17.54
CA ALA A 20 -5.88 5.13 18.66
C ALA A 20 -4.45 5.57 18.33
N PRO A 21 -3.82 5.17 17.20
CA PRO A 21 -2.53 5.69 16.78
C PRO A 21 -2.47 7.22 16.62
N LEU A 22 -3.53 7.86 16.11
CA LEU A 22 -3.59 9.32 15.99
C LEU A 22 -3.54 10.00 17.36
N VAL A 23 -4.33 9.50 18.33
CA VAL A 23 -4.32 10.01 19.71
C VAL A 23 -2.95 9.84 20.35
N GLU A 24 -2.30 8.69 20.13
CA GLU A 24 -0.96 8.43 20.63
C GLU A 24 0.06 9.40 20.01
N ALA A 25 0.03 9.59 18.70
CA ALA A 25 0.91 10.53 18.02
C ALA A 25 0.74 11.96 18.54
N LEU A 26 -0.50 12.43 18.74
CA LEU A 26 -0.79 13.76 19.27
C LEU A 26 -0.23 13.96 20.68
N ARG A 27 -0.17 12.90 21.49
CA ARG A 27 0.34 12.94 22.87
C ARG A 27 1.86 12.77 22.95
N ALA A 28 2.40 11.85 22.12
CA ALA A 28 3.79 11.41 22.24
C ALA A 28 4.77 12.22 21.39
N GLN A 29 4.30 12.92 20.35
CA GLN A 29 5.18 13.66 19.47
C GLN A 29 5.74 14.92 20.16
N ARG A 30 7.06 14.99 20.25
CA ARG A 30 7.80 16.12 20.82
C ARG A 30 8.53 16.93 19.74
N GLY A 31 9.02 16.25 18.71
CA GLY A 31 9.75 16.86 17.61
C GLY A 31 8.83 17.56 16.60
N HIS A 32 9.41 18.24 15.65
CA HIS A 32 8.74 18.90 14.53
C HIS A 32 8.48 17.97 13.33
N ALA A 33 9.20 16.84 13.24
CA ALA A 33 9.10 15.87 12.17
C ALA A 33 8.73 14.47 12.70
N LEU A 34 7.66 13.88 12.16
CA LEU A 34 7.22 12.53 12.43
C LEU A 34 7.42 11.67 11.18
N LEU A 35 8.06 10.51 11.34
CA LEU A 35 8.19 9.48 10.32
C LEU A 35 7.25 8.33 10.66
N VAL A 36 6.14 8.23 9.94
CA VAL A 36 5.17 7.14 10.08
C VAL A 36 5.52 6.04 9.10
N HIS A 37 5.74 4.83 9.59
CA HIS A 37 6.10 3.68 8.75
C HIS A 37 5.24 2.46 9.10
N GLY A 38 4.97 1.62 8.11
CA GLY A 38 4.17 0.41 8.28
C GLY A 38 3.87 -0.26 6.95
N PRO A 39 3.19 -1.41 6.93
CA PRO A 39 2.91 -2.12 5.69
C PRO A 39 2.03 -1.27 4.76
N HIS A 40 2.34 -1.30 3.45
CA HIS A 40 1.56 -0.58 2.44
C HIS A 40 0.08 -0.99 2.48
N GLY A 41 -0.81 -0.03 2.70
CA GLY A 41 -2.25 -0.29 2.84
C GLY A 41 -2.76 -0.31 4.28
N ALA A 42 -1.91 -0.02 5.28
CA ALA A 42 -2.35 0.19 6.66
C ALA A 42 -3.00 1.57 6.88
N GLY A 43 -2.86 2.52 5.93
CA GLY A 43 -3.45 3.85 6.03
C GLY A 43 -2.46 4.95 6.41
N GLN A 44 -1.20 4.84 5.99
CA GLN A 44 -0.15 5.82 6.32
C GLN A 44 -0.48 7.22 5.81
N PHE A 45 -1.05 7.33 4.60
CA PHE A 45 -1.46 8.62 4.04
C PHE A 45 -2.63 9.21 4.83
N GLU A 46 -3.65 8.43 5.07
CA GLU A 46 -4.84 8.80 5.82
C GLU A 46 -4.48 9.21 7.27
N PHE A 47 -3.55 8.49 7.88
CA PHE A 47 -2.99 8.86 9.19
C PHE A 47 -2.28 10.21 9.13
N ALA A 48 -1.42 10.43 8.13
CA ALA A 48 -0.69 11.69 7.99
C ALA A 48 -1.63 12.89 7.79
N ILE A 49 -2.68 12.72 6.97
CA ILE A 49 -3.71 13.74 6.77
C ILE A 49 -4.53 13.94 8.04
N GLY A 50 -4.93 12.86 8.74
CA GLY A 50 -5.64 12.94 10.01
C GLY A 50 -4.87 13.72 11.09
N LEU A 51 -3.56 13.49 11.17
CA LEU A 51 -2.67 14.21 12.07
C LEU A 51 -2.51 15.68 11.69
N ALA A 52 -2.33 15.97 10.40
CA ALA A 52 -2.26 17.34 9.87
C ALA A 52 -3.55 18.12 10.20
N ARG A 53 -4.71 17.51 10.00
CA ARG A 53 -6.02 18.09 10.34
C ARG A 53 -6.14 18.38 11.84
N ALA A 54 -5.69 17.47 12.70
CA ALA A 54 -5.73 17.67 14.14
C ALA A 54 -4.87 18.87 14.58
N TRP A 55 -3.72 19.06 13.96
CA TRP A 55 -2.86 20.22 14.24
C TRP A 55 -3.39 21.54 13.70
N LEU A 56 -4.05 21.52 12.53
CA LEU A 56 -4.60 22.71 11.89
C LEU A 56 -6.02 23.08 12.38
N CYS A 57 -6.68 22.18 13.13
CA CYS A 57 -8.05 22.40 13.60
C CYS A 57 -8.15 23.64 14.50
N GLU A 58 -9.11 24.52 14.20
CA GLU A 58 -9.34 25.77 14.90
C GLU A 58 -10.15 25.61 16.19
N THR A 59 -10.89 24.50 16.32
CA THR A 59 -11.66 24.21 17.54
C THR A 59 -10.71 24.03 18.75
N PRO A 60 -10.99 24.63 19.91
CA PRO A 60 -10.18 24.47 21.12
C PRO A 60 -9.99 23.00 21.51
N LEU A 61 -8.79 22.64 21.97
CA LEU A 61 -8.46 21.25 22.36
C LEU A 61 -9.46 20.63 23.35
N ALA A 62 -9.93 21.41 24.31
CA ALA A 62 -10.91 20.94 25.32
C ALA A 62 -12.28 20.56 24.71
N GLN A 63 -12.59 21.02 23.53
CA GLN A 63 -13.85 20.73 22.83
C GLN A 63 -13.70 19.65 21.74
N ARG A 64 -12.50 19.11 21.57
CA ARG A 64 -12.21 18.09 20.56
C ARG A 64 -12.19 16.68 21.15
N PRO A 65 -12.79 15.69 20.48
CA PRO A 65 -12.73 14.31 20.96
C PRO A 65 -11.29 13.84 20.99
N GLN A 66 -10.75 13.58 22.17
CA GLN A 66 -9.38 13.09 22.39
C GLN A 66 -8.25 13.91 21.70
N GLY A 67 -8.54 15.18 21.37
CA GLY A 67 -7.60 16.05 20.65
C GLY A 67 -7.57 15.88 19.12
N LEU A 68 -8.39 14.99 18.57
CA LEU A 68 -8.54 14.78 17.12
C LEU A 68 -9.17 16.01 16.44
N ALA A 69 -9.13 16.07 15.13
CA ALA A 69 -9.80 17.12 14.36
C ALA A 69 -11.31 17.08 14.61
N CYS A 70 -11.97 18.25 14.73
CA CYS A 70 -13.41 18.30 14.96
C CYS A 70 -14.24 17.92 13.73
N GLY A 71 -13.67 17.98 12.51
CA GLY A 71 -14.31 17.63 11.25
C GLY A 71 -15.24 18.71 10.67
N HIS A 72 -15.63 19.74 11.43
CA HIS A 72 -16.66 20.71 11.04
C HIS A 72 -16.20 22.17 11.03
N CYS A 73 -15.02 22.52 11.57
CA CYS A 73 -14.50 23.88 11.44
C CYS A 73 -13.99 24.12 10.00
N GLU A 74 -13.87 25.40 9.62
CA GLU A 74 -13.45 25.78 8.28
C GLU A 74 -12.09 25.22 7.91
N SER A 75 -11.11 25.24 8.82
CA SER A 75 -9.81 24.62 8.61
C SER A 75 -9.91 23.12 8.31
N CYS A 76 -10.79 22.38 8.99
CA CYS A 76 -11.01 20.96 8.70
C CYS A 76 -11.62 20.75 7.32
N HIS A 77 -12.56 21.61 6.88
CA HIS A 77 -13.14 21.54 5.52
C HIS A 77 -12.10 21.84 4.44
N LEU A 78 -11.34 22.92 4.60
CA LEU A 78 -10.28 23.30 3.65
C LEU A 78 -9.21 22.22 3.52
N ALA A 79 -8.91 21.50 4.61
CA ALA A 79 -7.90 20.44 4.60
C ALA A 79 -8.37 19.12 3.97
N THR A 80 -9.69 18.91 3.81
CA THR A 80 -10.23 17.62 3.32
C THR A 80 -11.15 17.76 2.13
N ALA A 81 -12.26 18.48 2.26
CA ALA A 81 -13.26 18.60 1.19
C ALA A 81 -12.69 19.36 -0.02
N ASP A 82 -12.06 20.50 0.25
CA ASP A 82 -11.52 21.37 -0.77
C ASP A 82 -10.05 21.11 -1.09
N GLN A 83 -9.29 20.51 -0.14
CA GLN A 83 -7.85 20.22 -0.25
C GLN A 83 -6.99 21.45 -0.59
N VAL A 84 -7.45 22.64 -0.15
CA VAL A 84 -6.85 23.94 -0.45
C VAL A 84 -6.41 24.71 0.80
N HIS A 85 -6.21 24.03 1.93
CA HIS A 85 -5.82 24.68 3.17
C HIS A 85 -4.50 25.46 2.99
N PRO A 86 -4.46 26.79 3.30
CA PRO A 86 -3.28 27.62 3.02
C PRO A 86 -2.04 27.20 3.81
N ASP A 87 -2.21 26.56 4.97
CA ASP A 87 -1.13 26.13 5.84
C ASP A 87 -0.86 24.60 5.74
N LEU A 88 -1.40 23.91 4.71
CA LEU A 88 -1.14 22.50 4.42
C LEU A 88 -0.51 22.34 3.04
N CYS A 89 0.66 21.68 3.00
CA CYS A 89 1.31 21.25 1.77
C CYS A 89 1.40 19.74 1.75
N VAL A 90 0.94 19.10 0.67
CA VAL A 90 0.99 17.64 0.51
C VAL A 90 1.80 17.30 -0.73
N LEU A 91 2.86 16.53 -0.55
CA LEU A 91 3.72 16.03 -1.62
C LEU A 91 3.37 14.59 -1.92
N LEU A 92 2.91 14.35 -3.15
CA LEU A 92 2.55 13.05 -3.70
C LEU A 92 3.14 12.89 -5.10
N PRO A 93 3.53 11.68 -5.51
CA PRO A 93 3.74 11.37 -6.92
C PRO A 93 2.47 11.63 -7.75
N ASP A 94 2.63 12.06 -9.00
CA ASP A 94 1.47 12.35 -9.89
C ASP A 94 0.52 11.15 -10.03
N ALA A 95 1.07 9.94 -10.09
CA ALA A 95 0.30 8.71 -10.16
C ALA A 95 -0.63 8.49 -8.94
N LEU A 96 -0.26 9.00 -7.77
CA LEU A 96 -1.06 8.85 -6.55
C LEU A 96 -2.11 9.94 -6.37
N HIS A 97 -1.94 11.12 -6.99
CA HIS A 97 -2.96 12.17 -6.94
C HIS A 97 -4.33 11.66 -7.41
N LEU A 98 -4.36 10.95 -8.54
CA LEU A 98 -5.61 10.36 -9.08
C LEU A 98 -6.13 9.23 -8.19
N THR A 99 -5.24 8.35 -7.72
CA THR A 99 -5.62 7.17 -6.93
C THR A 99 -6.19 7.55 -5.56
N LEU A 100 -5.59 8.56 -4.91
CA LEU A 100 -6.01 9.05 -3.59
C LEU A 100 -7.10 10.12 -3.67
N GLY A 101 -7.44 10.60 -4.87
CA GLY A 101 -8.39 11.69 -5.08
C GLY A 101 -7.89 13.00 -4.46
N TRP A 102 -6.57 13.21 -4.39
CA TRP A 102 -5.97 14.41 -3.85
C TRP A 102 -5.64 15.40 -4.97
N ARG A 103 -6.11 16.66 -4.87
CA ARG A 103 -5.88 17.68 -5.91
C ARG A 103 -4.42 18.14 -5.93
N GLN A 104 -3.86 18.31 -7.13
CA GLN A 104 -2.61 19.06 -7.30
C GLN A 104 -2.91 20.56 -7.24
N LYS A 105 -2.10 21.31 -6.49
CA LYS A 105 -2.06 22.78 -6.60
C LYS A 105 -1.19 23.14 -7.81
N THR A 106 -1.66 22.92 -9.01
CA THR A 106 -1.07 23.51 -10.21
C THR A 106 -1.99 24.61 -10.68
N ASP A 107 -1.54 25.86 -10.60
CA ASP A 107 -2.19 27.02 -11.24
C ASP A 107 -2.06 27.00 -12.77
N GLU A 108 -1.43 25.96 -13.34
CA GLU A 108 -1.35 25.80 -14.78
C GLU A 108 -2.56 25.00 -15.29
N PRO A 109 -3.25 25.51 -16.32
CA PRO A 109 -4.25 24.72 -17.05
C PRO A 109 -3.57 23.46 -17.55
N GLU A 110 -4.22 22.31 -17.38
CA GLU A 110 -3.76 20.98 -17.84
C GLU A 110 -2.98 21.14 -19.14
N SER A 111 -1.67 20.99 -19.06
CA SER A 111 -0.84 21.01 -20.27
C SER A 111 -1.35 19.87 -21.16
N THR A 112 -1.73 20.19 -22.37
CA THR A 112 -2.32 19.31 -23.39
C THR A 112 -1.42 18.15 -23.81
N ASP A 113 -0.33 17.92 -23.11
CA ASP A 113 0.61 16.81 -23.36
C ASP A 113 0.15 15.52 -22.63
N ARG A 114 -1.05 15.06 -23.00
CA ARG A 114 -1.72 13.82 -22.50
C ARG A 114 -0.93 12.52 -22.76
N LYS A 115 0.32 12.59 -23.22
CA LYS A 115 1.11 11.41 -23.61
C LYS A 115 2.12 10.93 -22.57
N LYS A 116 2.38 11.69 -21.50
CA LYS A 116 3.32 11.25 -20.47
C LYS A 116 2.61 10.44 -19.38
N LYS A 117 3.12 9.22 -19.11
CA LYS A 117 2.71 8.40 -17.96
C LYS A 117 2.95 9.22 -16.68
N PRO A 118 1.96 9.32 -15.77
CA PRO A 118 2.14 10.03 -14.49
C PRO A 118 3.35 9.51 -13.73
N SER A 119 4.14 10.42 -13.17
CA SER A 119 5.33 10.07 -12.39
C SER A 119 4.97 9.25 -11.14
N GLU A 120 5.73 8.21 -10.88
CA GLU A 120 5.66 7.44 -9.62
C GLU A 120 6.58 8.01 -8.53
N TRP A 121 7.32 9.06 -8.83
CA TRP A 121 8.26 9.73 -7.94
C TRP A 121 7.81 11.15 -7.63
N ILE A 122 8.06 11.59 -6.40
CA ILE A 122 7.92 12.99 -5.99
C ILE A 122 9.01 13.78 -6.73
N SER A 123 8.63 14.83 -7.44
CA SER A 123 9.59 15.62 -8.21
C SER A 123 10.43 16.54 -7.32
N VAL A 124 11.61 16.93 -7.81
CA VAL A 124 12.46 17.92 -7.12
C VAL A 124 11.74 19.26 -7.01
N ASP A 125 10.95 19.62 -8.02
CA ASP A 125 10.23 20.89 -8.06
C ASP A 125 9.09 20.93 -7.02
N GLN A 126 8.40 19.80 -6.79
CA GLN A 126 7.44 19.70 -5.69
C GLN A 126 8.11 19.92 -4.32
N VAL A 127 9.31 19.39 -4.11
CA VAL A 127 10.05 19.61 -2.86
C VAL A 127 10.52 21.05 -2.74
N ARG A 128 10.98 21.69 -3.83
CA ARG A 128 11.31 23.13 -3.85
C ARG A 128 10.11 23.99 -3.50
N ALA A 129 8.94 23.71 -4.09
CA ALA A 129 7.70 24.39 -3.77
C ALA A 129 7.31 24.24 -2.29
N ALA A 130 7.55 23.07 -1.68
CA ALA A 130 7.34 22.88 -0.24
C ALA A 130 8.34 23.66 0.62
N ILE A 131 9.57 23.85 0.15
CA ILE A 131 10.56 24.71 0.81
C ILE A 131 10.09 26.17 0.76
N GLU A 132 9.66 26.67 -0.39
CA GLU A 132 9.10 28.01 -0.55
C GLU A 132 7.85 28.20 0.30
N PHE A 133 6.91 27.23 0.26
CA PHE A 133 5.74 27.21 1.14
C PHE A 133 6.15 27.36 2.62
N SER A 134 7.23 26.73 3.03
CA SER A 134 7.72 26.78 4.40
C SER A 134 8.20 28.17 4.82
N THR A 135 8.67 29.01 3.89
CA THR A 135 9.15 30.38 4.17
C THR A 135 8.03 31.42 4.20
N LEU A 136 6.87 31.12 3.59
CA LEU A 136 5.74 32.07 3.57
C LEU A 136 5.13 32.24 4.96
N THR A 137 4.48 33.38 5.18
CA THR A 137 3.69 33.62 6.39
C THR A 137 2.52 32.66 6.49
N ARG A 138 2.06 32.40 7.71
CA ARG A 138 0.91 31.53 7.96
C ARG A 138 -0.38 32.19 7.49
N GLY A 139 -1.25 31.41 6.85
CA GLY A 139 -2.50 31.95 6.29
C GLY A 139 -3.62 32.04 7.33
N ARG A 140 -3.79 31.04 8.17
CA ARG A 140 -4.90 30.94 9.13
C ARG A 140 -4.47 30.47 10.53
N GLY A 141 -3.61 29.47 10.58
CA GLY A 141 -3.29 28.75 11.80
C GLY A 141 -2.05 29.21 12.55
N ARG A 142 -1.74 28.51 13.62
CA ARG A 142 -0.50 28.67 14.39
C ARG A 142 0.65 27.84 13.82
N LEU A 143 0.33 26.90 12.92
CA LEU A 143 1.24 25.88 12.40
C LEU A 143 1.16 25.86 10.87
N LYS A 144 2.26 25.47 10.24
CA LYS A 144 2.29 24.96 8.87
C LYS A 144 2.61 23.49 8.88
N VAL A 145 1.95 22.71 8.05
CA VAL A 145 2.13 21.26 7.99
C VAL A 145 2.53 20.85 6.58
N VAL A 146 3.59 20.07 6.48
CA VAL A 146 4.04 19.43 5.23
C VAL A 146 3.88 17.92 5.39
N VAL A 147 3.09 17.32 4.52
CA VAL A 147 2.88 15.87 4.43
C VAL A 147 3.60 15.35 3.19
N ILE A 148 4.38 14.29 3.33
CA ILE A 148 5.16 13.66 2.24
C ILE A 148 4.80 12.18 2.20
N HIS A 149 4.22 11.72 1.07
CA HIS A 149 3.80 10.31 0.92
C HIS A 149 3.87 9.82 -0.54
N PRO A 150 4.39 8.64 -0.82
CA PRO A 150 5.29 7.85 0.04
C PRO A 150 6.68 8.51 0.11
N ALA A 151 7.22 8.67 1.29
CA ALA A 151 8.49 9.39 1.46
C ALA A 151 9.68 8.67 0.80
N GLU A 152 9.62 7.34 0.64
CA GLU A 152 10.60 6.54 -0.08
C GLU A 152 10.59 6.76 -1.60
N ARG A 153 9.55 7.39 -2.14
CA ARG A 153 9.46 7.79 -3.55
C ARG A 153 10.04 9.19 -3.80
N MET A 154 10.80 9.70 -2.88
CA MET A 154 11.51 10.97 -3.03
C MET A 154 12.95 10.70 -3.53
N PRO A 155 13.37 11.25 -4.69
CA PRO A 155 14.74 11.10 -5.17
C PRO A 155 15.76 11.66 -4.18
N GLN A 156 16.96 11.09 -4.16
CA GLN A 156 18.02 11.49 -3.22
C GLN A 156 18.32 12.99 -3.23
N ILE A 157 18.29 13.63 -4.40
CA ILE A 157 18.52 15.08 -4.54
C ILE A 157 17.44 15.87 -3.83
N ALA A 158 16.16 15.47 -4.01
CA ALA A 158 15.02 16.09 -3.38
C ALA A 158 15.04 15.88 -1.84
N ALA A 159 15.34 14.66 -1.40
CA ALA A 159 15.48 14.33 0.01
C ALA A 159 16.60 15.14 0.69
N SER A 160 17.74 15.35 0.00
CA SER A 160 18.83 16.17 0.51
C SER A 160 18.44 17.65 0.64
N ALA A 161 17.63 18.19 -0.28
CA ALA A 161 17.14 19.56 -0.19
C ALA A 161 16.20 19.76 1.03
N LEU A 162 15.46 18.73 1.43
CA LEU A 162 14.56 18.77 2.58
C LEU A 162 15.32 18.79 3.93
N LEU A 163 16.58 18.29 3.99
CA LEU A 163 17.32 18.15 5.24
C LEU A 163 17.44 19.45 6.02
N LYS A 164 17.69 20.59 5.33
CA LYS A 164 17.81 21.89 6.00
C LYS A 164 16.53 22.28 6.76
N LEU A 165 15.34 21.98 6.17
CA LEU A 165 14.06 22.24 6.83
C LEU A 165 13.81 21.30 8.01
N LEU A 166 14.29 20.05 7.90
CA LEU A 166 14.19 19.07 8.97
C LEU A 166 15.19 19.34 10.12
N GLU A 167 16.29 20.07 9.88
CA GLU A 167 17.24 20.47 10.92
C GLU A 167 16.79 21.73 11.65
N GLU A 168 16.41 22.74 10.89
CA GLU A 168 16.07 24.07 11.39
C GLU A 168 14.67 24.50 10.91
N PRO A 169 13.60 23.92 11.46
CA PRO A 169 12.25 24.30 11.07
C PRO A 169 11.96 25.73 11.48
N GLN A 170 11.45 26.53 10.57
CA GLN A 170 10.97 27.87 10.90
C GLN A 170 9.77 27.74 11.84
N GLY A 171 9.71 28.59 12.88
CA GLY A 171 8.80 28.45 14.03
C GLY A 171 7.37 28.05 13.65
N GLY A 172 6.88 26.98 14.28
CA GLY A 172 5.54 26.46 14.06
C GLY A 172 5.36 25.59 12.80
N GLN A 173 6.43 25.00 12.28
CA GLN A 173 6.33 23.99 11.22
C GLN A 173 6.28 22.58 11.76
N ARG A 174 5.52 21.72 11.08
CA ARG A 174 5.40 20.30 11.35
C ARG A 174 5.54 19.52 10.05
N PHE A 175 6.24 18.40 10.11
CA PHE A 175 6.45 17.49 8.99
C PHE A 175 5.89 16.12 9.33
N VAL A 176 5.18 15.51 8.40
CA VAL A 176 4.76 14.10 8.47
C VAL A 176 5.27 13.40 7.23
N LEU A 177 6.26 12.54 7.41
CA LEU A 177 6.76 11.66 6.37
C LEU A 177 6.10 10.30 6.56
N ALA A 178 5.35 9.84 5.56
CA ALA A 178 4.67 8.56 5.61
C ALA A 178 5.28 7.61 4.57
N CYS A 179 5.73 6.43 5.00
CA CYS A 179 6.43 5.45 4.15
C CYS A 179 5.98 4.01 4.42
N GLY A 180 6.15 3.16 3.42
CA GLY A 180 5.99 1.71 3.56
C GLY A 180 7.28 1.05 4.04
N ASP A 181 8.40 1.43 3.44
CA ASP A 181 9.72 0.91 3.77
C ASP A 181 10.64 2.01 4.30
N MET A 182 10.83 2.02 5.62
CA MET A 182 11.74 2.95 6.28
C MET A 182 13.21 2.73 5.86
N ALA A 183 13.60 1.53 5.43
CA ALA A 183 14.98 1.23 5.03
C ALA A 183 15.32 1.87 3.69
N ALA A 184 14.33 2.14 2.84
CA ALA A 184 14.51 2.84 1.57
C ALA A 184 14.76 4.35 1.72
N LEU A 185 14.51 4.93 2.90
CA LEU A 185 14.79 6.33 3.18
C LEU A 185 16.26 6.57 3.51
N LEU A 186 16.77 7.75 3.12
CA LEU A 186 18.11 8.18 3.51
C LEU A 186 18.28 8.17 5.04
N PRO A 187 19.39 7.61 5.57
CA PRO A 187 19.66 7.61 7.00
C PRO A 187 19.65 9.03 7.61
N THR A 188 20.09 10.03 6.84
CA THR A 188 20.10 11.44 7.23
C THR A 188 18.70 12.03 7.42
N VAL A 189 17.70 11.60 6.64
CA VAL A 189 16.29 11.98 6.84
C VAL A 189 15.74 11.28 8.08
N ARG A 190 15.98 9.96 8.18
CA ARG A 190 15.48 9.16 9.31
C ARG A 190 15.97 9.67 10.67
N SER A 191 17.23 10.05 10.76
CA SER A 191 17.84 10.52 12.03
C SER A 191 17.24 11.83 12.55
N ARG A 192 16.53 12.60 11.70
CA ARG A 192 15.90 13.88 12.05
C ARG A 192 14.41 13.80 12.31
N CYS A 193 13.85 12.60 12.18
CA CYS A 193 12.43 12.34 12.41
C CYS A 193 12.23 11.45 13.63
N GLN A 194 11.19 11.73 14.41
CA GLN A 194 10.69 10.79 15.40
C GLN A 194 9.96 9.67 14.65
N ALA A 195 10.45 8.43 14.75
CA ALA A 195 9.82 7.29 14.08
C ALA A 195 8.61 6.79 14.88
N MET A 196 7.54 6.44 14.17
CA MET A 196 6.34 5.81 14.69
C MET A 196 5.91 4.68 13.78
N ALA A 197 5.80 3.47 14.32
CA ALA A 197 5.25 2.34 13.59
C ALA A 197 3.72 2.44 13.53
N LEU A 198 3.14 2.31 12.35
CA LEU A 198 1.70 2.14 12.14
C LEU A 198 1.44 0.65 11.95
N PRO A 199 0.84 -0.03 12.95
CA PRO A 199 0.57 -1.45 12.87
C PRO A 199 -0.48 -1.76 11.80
N ALA A 200 -0.50 -3.00 11.33
CA ALA A 200 -1.65 -3.51 10.59
C ALA A 200 -2.91 -3.46 11.50
N PRO A 201 -4.09 -3.20 10.92
CA PRO A 201 -5.33 -3.21 11.69
C PRO A 201 -5.61 -4.60 12.27
N ASP A 202 -6.43 -4.63 13.34
CA ASP A 202 -6.95 -5.90 13.85
C ASP A 202 -7.74 -6.62 12.75
N PRO A 203 -7.55 -7.95 12.57
CA PRO A 203 -8.21 -8.70 11.49
C PRO A 203 -9.74 -8.62 11.51
N ALA A 204 -10.36 -8.60 12.70
CA ALA A 204 -11.82 -8.50 12.83
C ALA A 204 -12.31 -7.10 12.46
N GLU A 205 -11.59 -6.05 12.89
CA GLU A 205 -11.88 -4.66 12.54
C GLU A 205 -11.72 -4.41 11.03
N ALA A 206 -10.65 -4.93 10.42
CA ALA A 206 -10.40 -4.86 8.99
C ALA A 206 -11.51 -5.55 8.18
N ALA A 207 -11.93 -6.74 8.60
CA ALA A 207 -12.99 -7.51 7.96
C ALA A 207 -14.35 -6.80 8.07
N ALA A 208 -14.68 -6.26 9.25
CA ALA A 208 -15.93 -5.52 9.48
C ALA A 208 -15.99 -4.25 8.62
N TRP A 209 -14.89 -3.50 8.53
CA TRP A 209 -14.81 -2.31 7.70
C TRP A 209 -14.98 -2.64 6.22
N LEU A 210 -14.29 -3.68 5.72
CA LEU A 210 -14.44 -4.12 4.32
C LEU A 210 -15.86 -4.59 4.00
N ALA A 211 -16.49 -5.33 4.90
CA ALA A 211 -17.89 -5.74 4.72
C ALA A 211 -18.82 -4.53 4.61
N ALA A 212 -18.58 -3.47 5.40
CA ALA A 212 -19.36 -2.23 5.34
C ALA A 212 -19.14 -1.45 4.02
N THR A 213 -18.01 -1.64 3.33
CA THR A 213 -17.76 -1.03 2.01
C THR A 213 -18.48 -1.75 0.86
N GLY A 214 -19.10 -2.91 1.11
CA GLY A 214 -19.77 -3.71 0.09
C GLY A 214 -18.83 -4.44 -0.87
N LEU A 215 -17.55 -4.63 -0.48
CA LEU A 215 -16.57 -5.36 -1.29
C LEU A 215 -16.98 -6.83 -1.42
N ALA A 216 -17.16 -7.31 -2.64
CA ALA A 216 -17.45 -8.72 -2.90
C ALA A 216 -16.24 -9.59 -2.50
N ASP A 217 -16.48 -10.79 -1.94
CA ASP A 217 -15.42 -11.69 -1.46
C ASP A 217 -14.42 -11.01 -0.48
N ALA A 218 -14.88 -10.05 0.32
CA ALA A 218 -14.03 -9.26 1.23
C ALA A 218 -13.05 -10.11 2.07
N PRO A 219 -13.43 -11.25 2.69
CA PRO A 219 -12.48 -12.07 3.45
C PRO A 219 -11.34 -12.63 2.58
N VAL A 220 -11.65 -13.02 1.33
CA VAL A 220 -10.65 -13.56 0.40
C VAL A 220 -9.67 -12.49 -0.03
N LEU A 221 -10.18 -11.32 -0.42
CA LEU A 221 -9.34 -10.20 -0.83
C LEU A 221 -8.54 -9.62 0.36
N LEU A 222 -9.09 -9.64 1.57
CA LEU A 222 -8.36 -9.26 2.78
C LEU A 222 -7.17 -10.21 3.04
N ALA A 223 -7.39 -11.52 2.92
CA ALA A 223 -6.30 -12.50 3.01
C ALA A 223 -5.26 -12.29 1.90
N ALA A 224 -5.72 -12.13 0.64
CA ALA A 224 -4.86 -11.82 -0.50
C ALA A 224 -4.00 -10.56 -0.28
N ALA A 225 -4.55 -9.56 0.40
CA ALA A 225 -3.87 -8.32 0.77
C ALA A 225 -3.02 -8.43 2.06
N GLY A 226 -2.90 -9.62 2.65
CA GLY A 226 -2.12 -9.84 3.88
C GLY A 226 -2.74 -9.21 5.13
N GLY A 227 -4.06 -9.02 5.16
CA GLY A 227 -4.80 -8.41 6.27
C GLY A 227 -4.95 -6.90 6.18
N LEU A 228 -4.63 -6.29 5.03
CA LEU A 228 -4.63 -4.83 4.83
C LEU A 228 -5.85 -4.39 4.00
N PRO A 229 -6.85 -3.76 4.62
CA PRO A 229 -8.13 -3.50 3.95
C PRO A 229 -8.05 -2.51 2.79
N LEU A 230 -7.21 -1.47 2.87
CA LEU A 230 -7.02 -0.54 1.75
C LEU A 230 -6.32 -1.23 0.56
N ALA A 231 -5.38 -2.14 0.83
CA ALA A 231 -4.77 -2.95 -0.21
C ALA A 231 -5.78 -3.90 -0.85
N ALA A 232 -6.70 -4.50 -0.07
CA ALA A 232 -7.78 -5.35 -0.61
C ALA A 232 -8.69 -4.59 -1.59
N GLY A 233 -9.11 -3.37 -1.23
CA GLY A 233 -9.87 -2.50 -2.13
C GLY A 233 -9.11 -2.15 -3.41
N ARG A 234 -7.80 -1.92 -3.30
CA ARG A 234 -6.92 -1.66 -4.45
C ARG A 234 -6.81 -2.87 -5.38
N LEU A 235 -6.73 -4.10 -4.86
CA LEU A 235 -6.71 -5.32 -5.69
C LEU A 235 -7.94 -5.36 -6.61
N GLN A 236 -9.13 -5.16 -6.04
CA GLN A 236 -10.37 -5.14 -6.83
C GLN A 236 -10.40 -3.99 -7.85
N ALA A 237 -9.98 -2.80 -7.48
CA ALA A 237 -9.92 -1.65 -8.38
C ALA A 237 -8.98 -1.88 -9.59
N LEU A 238 -7.93 -2.69 -9.41
CA LEU A 238 -7.00 -3.11 -10.45
C LEU A 238 -7.49 -4.32 -11.27
N GLY A 239 -8.68 -4.85 -11.00
CA GLY A 239 -9.29 -5.96 -11.73
C GLY A 239 -8.99 -7.34 -11.15
N LEU A 240 -8.36 -7.44 -9.98
CA LEU A 240 -8.15 -8.71 -9.29
C LEU A 240 -9.26 -8.91 -8.25
N ASP A 241 -10.32 -9.60 -8.64
CA ASP A 241 -11.43 -9.96 -7.76
C ASP A 241 -11.18 -11.27 -6.99
N GLY A 242 -12.07 -11.57 -6.03
CA GLY A 242 -11.98 -12.80 -5.23
C GLY A 242 -12.12 -14.08 -6.05
N ALA A 243 -12.89 -14.07 -7.13
CA ALA A 243 -13.08 -15.23 -8.01
C ALA A 243 -11.79 -15.55 -8.78
N LEU A 244 -11.13 -14.54 -9.34
CA LEU A 244 -9.86 -14.71 -10.04
C LEU A 244 -8.76 -15.12 -9.04
N TRP A 245 -8.76 -14.56 -7.83
CA TRP A 245 -7.80 -14.93 -6.78
C TRP A 245 -7.88 -16.39 -6.39
N LYS A 246 -9.09 -16.92 -6.13
CA LYS A 246 -9.33 -18.33 -5.82
C LYS A 246 -8.88 -19.26 -6.96
N ARG A 247 -9.01 -18.83 -8.20
CA ARG A 247 -8.61 -19.60 -9.39
C ARG A 247 -7.13 -19.52 -9.70
N LEU A 248 -6.39 -18.58 -9.11
CA LEU A 248 -4.96 -18.35 -9.42
C LEU A 248 -4.11 -19.63 -9.33
N PRO A 249 -4.22 -20.48 -8.29
CA PRO A 249 -3.44 -21.73 -8.22
C PRO A 249 -3.73 -22.68 -9.39
N ALA A 250 -5.01 -22.84 -9.77
CA ALA A 250 -5.42 -23.71 -10.87
C ALA A 250 -4.95 -23.16 -12.23
N LEU A 251 -5.01 -21.83 -12.44
CA LEU A 251 -4.50 -21.16 -13.65
C LEU A 251 -3.00 -21.40 -13.83
N VAL A 252 -2.24 -21.25 -12.76
CA VAL A 252 -0.78 -21.47 -12.79
C VAL A 252 -0.48 -22.96 -12.99
N ALA A 253 -1.17 -23.87 -12.32
CA ALA A 253 -0.99 -25.31 -12.48
C ALA A 253 -1.31 -25.79 -13.90
N SER A 254 -2.27 -25.18 -14.59
CA SER A 254 -2.60 -25.46 -16.00
C SER A 254 -1.69 -24.74 -17.00
N GLY A 255 -0.93 -23.71 -16.58
CA GLY A 255 -0.14 -22.86 -17.47
C GLY A 255 -0.98 -21.80 -18.22
N ASP A 256 -2.22 -21.52 -17.76
CA ASP A 256 -3.11 -20.55 -18.36
C ASP A 256 -2.83 -19.13 -17.85
N ALA A 257 -2.10 -18.36 -18.64
CA ALA A 257 -1.75 -16.97 -18.34
C ALA A 257 -2.82 -15.94 -18.84
N ALA A 258 -3.75 -16.35 -19.69
CA ALA A 258 -4.66 -15.43 -20.38
C ALA A 258 -5.53 -14.58 -19.43
N PRO A 259 -6.11 -15.10 -18.33
CA PRO A 259 -6.87 -14.28 -17.39
C PRO A 259 -6.02 -13.21 -16.67
N LEU A 260 -4.71 -13.44 -16.53
CA LEU A 260 -3.78 -12.54 -15.84
C LEU A 260 -3.25 -11.42 -16.76
N ALA A 261 -3.33 -11.58 -18.07
CA ALA A 261 -2.78 -10.64 -19.06
C ALA A 261 -3.44 -9.24 -19.02
N ARG A 262 -4.62 -9.11 -18.40
CA ARG A 262 -5.34 -7.83 -18.23
C ARG A 262 -4.89 -7.03 -17.02
N LEU A 263 -4.16 -7.68 -16.10
CA LEU A 263 -3.70 -7.06 -14.86
C LEU A 263 -2.35 -6.34 -15.07
N PRO A 264 -2.05 -5.32 -14.27
CA PRO A 264 -0.71 -4.74 -14.24
C PRO A 264 0.35 -5.81 -13.93
N VAL A 265 1.47 -5.78 -14.65
CA VAL A 265 2.56 -6.77 -14.50
C VAL A 265 3.05 -6.88 -13.05
N ALA A 266 3.24 -5.75 -12.38
CA ALA A 266 3.66 -5.71 -10.98
C ALA A 266 2.67 -6.47 -10.06
N LEU A 267 1.36 -6.31 -10.30
CA LEU A 267 0.32 -7.01 -9.55
C LEU A 267 0.34 -8.52 -9.81
N VAL A 268 0.56 -8.93 -11.07
CA VAL A 268 0.69 -10.36 -11.40
C VAL A 268 1.89 -10.96 -10.70
N ILE A 269 3.05 -10.30 -10.76
CA ILE A 269 4.27 -10.78 -10.09
C ILE A 269 4.04 -10.91 -8.59
N GLU A 270 3.44 -9.92 -7.94
CA GLU A 270 3.09 -9.97 -6.52
C GLU A 270 2.14 -11.14 -6.20
N SER A 271 1.12 -11.35 -7.05
CA SER A 271 0.18 -12.45 -6.90
C SER A 271 0.85 -13.82 -7.00
N LEU A 272 1.75 -13.99 -7.97
CA LEU A 272 2.55 -15.21 -8.13
C LEU A 272 3.53 -15.42 -6.97
N GLN A 273 4.12 -14.37 -6.41
CA GLN A 273 4.97 -14.44 -5.22
C GLN A 273 4.19 -14.94 -4.01
N LYS A 274 2.97 -14.44 -3.79
CA LYS A 274 2.08 -14.91 -2.72
C LYS A 274 1.68 -16.36 -2.89
N LEU A 275 1.35 -16.79 -4.11
CA LEU A 275 1.08 -18.20 -4.41
C LEU A 275 2.32 -19.08 -4.16
N CYS A 276 3.48 -18.67 -4.62
CA CYS A 276 4.74 -19.39 -4.39
C CYS A 276 5.06 -19.53 -2.89
N HIS A 277 4.88 -18.44 -2.13
CA HIS A 277 5.04 -18.44 -0.69
C HIS A 277 4.10 -19.46 0.00
N ASP A 278 2.82 -19.47 -0.39
CA ASP A 278 1.84 -20.38 0.21
C ASP A 278 2.07 -21.84 -0.20
N ALA A 279 2.55 -22.07 -1.45
CA ALA A 279 2.97 -23.40 -1.88
C ALA A 279 4.19 -23.90 -1.08
N MET A 280 5.17 -23.04 -0.80
CA MET A 280 6.31 -23.38 0.08
C MET A 280 5.83 -23.70 1.51
N ARG A 281 4.92 -22.90 2.06
CA ARG A 281 4.33 -23.15 3.39
C ARG A 281 3.63 -24.52 3.44
N ALA A 282 2.80 -24.79 2.44
CA ALA A 282 2.10 -26.08 2.34
C ALA A 282 3.08 -27.27 2.24
N SER A 283 4.18 -27.12 1.49
CA SER A 283 5.23 -28.13 1.39
C SER A 283 5.98 -28.37 2.71
N CYS A 284 5.97 -27.37 3.61
CA CYS A 284 6.50 -27.50 4.99
C CYS A 284 5.44 -27.87 6.02
N GLY A 285 4.21 -28.25 5.62
CA GLY A 285 3.12 -28.62 6.53
C GLY A 285 2.45 -27.43 7.23
N ALA A 286 2.70 -26.19 6.79
CA ALA A 286 2.08 -24.98 7.36
C ALA A 286 0.87 -24.54 6.53
N ALA A 287 -0.14 -23.94 7.20
CA ALA A 287 -1.31 -23.41 6.52
C ALA A 287 -0.94 -22.25 5.57
N PRO A 288 -1.60 -22.11 4.40
CA PRO A 288 -1.47 -20.96 3.52
C PRO A 288 -1.83 -19.65 4.26
N ARG A 289 -1.22 -18.55 3.84
CA ARG A 289 -1.47 -17.23 4.43
C ARG A 289 -2.39 -16.36 3.59
N TYR A 290 -2.24 -16.40 2.26
CA TYR A 290 -2.88 -15.49 1.32
C TYR A 290 -4.03 -16.13 0.55
N LEU A 291 -3.98 -17.44 0.37
CA LEU A 291 -4.93 -18.21 -0.42
C LEU A 291 -5.75 -19.14 0.46
N PRO A 292 -7.02 -19.41 0.09
CA PRO A 292 -7.81 -20.43 0.78
C PRO A 292 -7.13 -21.82 0.63
N ALA A 293 -7.03 -22.56 1.73
CA ALA A 293 -6.36 -23.87 1.73
C ALA A 293 -7.00 -24.88 0.73
N VAL A 294 -8.31 -24.75 0.51
CA VAL A 294 -9.07 -25.60 -0.42
C VAL A 294 -8.66 -25.38 -1.89
N ASP A 295 -8.15 -24.21 -2.23
CA ASP A 295 -7.76 -23.87 -3.59
C ASP A 295 -6.28 -24.15 -3.87
N MET A 296 -5.51 -24.57 -2.85
CA MET A 296 -4.08 -24.83 -3.00
C MET A 296 -3.82 -26.16 -3.73
N PRO A 297 -2.84 -26.21 -4.65
CA PRO A 297 -2.39 -27.46 -5.25
C PRO A 297 -1.72 -28.36 -4.20
N PRO A 298 -1.57 -29.66 -4.47
CA PRO A 298 -0.76 -30.55 -3.65
C PRO A 298 0.64 -29.99 -3.42
N ALA A 299 1.25 -30.35 -2.30
CA ALA A 299 2.59 -29.90 -1.93
C ALA A 299 3.60 -30.14 -3.07
N GLY A 300 4.29 -29.08 -3.48
CA GLY A 300 5.28 -29.10 -4.54
C GLY A 300 6.70 -29.42 -4.04
N ASP A 301 7.63 -29.56 -4.97
CA ASP A 301 9.05 -29.71 -4.68
C ASP A 301 9.63 -28.35 -4.23
N LEU A 302 10.12 -28.26 -2.98
CA LEU A 302 10.69 -27.04 -2.39
C LEU A 302 11.83 -26.46 -3.23
N ARG A 303 12.64 -27.27 -3.88
CA ARG A 303 13.74 -26.78 -4.72
C ARG A 303 13.21 -26.02 -5.94
N ARG A 304 12.20 -26.55 -6.61
CA ARG A 304 11.56 -25.90 -7.76
C ARG A 304 10.82 -24.64 -7.36
N LEU A 305 10.17 -24.64 -6.20
CA LEU A 305 9.52 -23.47 -5.63
C LEU A 305 10.53 -22.36 -5.29
N ASP A 306 11.72 -22.71 -4.76
CA ASP A 306 12.80 -21.75 -4.51
C ASP A 306 13.35 -21.15 -5.82
N GLU A 307 13.57 -21.98 -6.86
CA GLU A 307 13.98 -21.51 -8.18
C GLU A 307 12.95 -20.53 -8.78
N TRP A 308 11.66 -20.83 -8.66
CA TRP A 308 10.57 -19.96 -9.09
C TRP A 308 10.50 -18.66 -8.26
N SER A 309 10.63 -18.75 -6.95
CA SER A 309 10.69 -17.58 -6.06
C SER A 309 11.79 -16.60 -6.46
N ARG A 310 13.00 -17.12 -6.74
CA ARG A 310 14.12 -16.29 -7.23
C ARG A 310 13.84 -15.66 -8.59
N ALA A 311 13.17 -16.36 -9.49
CA ALA A 311 12.77 -15.81 -10.79
C ALA A 311 11.75 -14.66 -10.62
N LEU A 312 10.74 -14.85 -9.75
CA LEU A 312 9.75 -13.83 -9.40
C LEU A 312 10.40 -12.59 -8.76
N GLN A 313 11.38 -12.79 -7.85
CA GLN A 313 12.12 -11.68 -7.24
C GLN A 313 12.95 -10.89 -8.28
N ARG A 314 13.57 -11.57 -9.26
CA ARG A 314 14.26 -10.89 -10.35
C ARG A 314 13.29 -10.10 -11.22
N ALA A 315 12.14 -10.69 -11.58
CA ALA A 315 11.11 -10.03 -12.36
C ALA A 315 10.53 -8.79 -11.65
N ALA A 316 10.33 -8.87 -10.33
CA ALA A 316 9.83 -7.73 -9.53
C ALA A 316 10.76 -6.50 -9.58
N ARG A 317 12.08 -6.72 -9.61
CA ARG A 317 13.07 -5.61 -9.72
C ARG A 317 13.03 -4.88 -11.05
N HIS A 318 12.45 -5.50 -12.08
CA HIS A 318 12.39 -4.98 -13.44
C HIS A 318 10.94 -4.84 -13.95
N ALA A 319 9.95 -4.81 -13.05
CA ALA A 319 8.53 -4.74 -13.41
C ALA A 319 8.18 -3.47 -14.21
N ASP A 320 8.91 -2.37 -13.99
CA ASP A 320 8.71 -1.08 -14.67
C ASP A 320 9.48 -0.97 -16.02
N HIS A 321 10.30 -1.98 -16.36
CA HIS A 321 11.05 -1.97 -17.61
C HIS A 321 10.10 -2.24 -18.79
N PRO A 322 10.29 -1.61 -19.98
CA PRO A 322 9.42 -1.77 -21.13
C PRO A 322 9.57 -3.14 -21.83
N TRP A 323 9.45 -4.22 -21.07
CA TRP A 323 9.38 -5.59 -21.58
C TRP A 323 8.02 -5.86 -22.24
N ASN A 324 7.95 -6.90 -23.08
CA ASN A 324 6.65 -7.42 -23.48
C ASN A 324 5.96 -8.06 -22.25
N ALA A 325 4.98 -7.35 -21.70
CA ALA A 325 4.24 -7.76 -20.49
C ALA A 325 3.63 -9.16 -20.61
N GLY A 326 3.03 -9.48 -21.77
CA GLY A 326 2.40 -10.77 -22.02
C GLY A 326 3.40 -11.92 -21.95
N LEU A 327 4.52 -11.82 -22.66
CA LEU A 327 5.57 -12.84 -22.66
C LEU A 327 6.20 -13.04 -21.27
N MET A 328 6.35 -11.94 -20.49
CA MET A 328 6.86 -12.04 -19.14
C MET A 328 5.87 -12.82 -18.25
N ILE A 329 4.58 -12.48 -18.28
CA ILE A 329 3.55 -13.16 -17.51
C ILE A 329 3.48 -14.64 -17.88
N GLU A 330 3.43 -14.96 -19.18
CA GLU A 330 3.44 -16.35 -19.67
C GLU A 330 4.65 -17.13 -19.18
N SER A 331 5.85 -16.55 -19.29
CA SER A 331 7.09 -17.20 -18.82
C SER A 331 7.04 -17.50 -17.32
N LEU A 332 6.58 -16.55 -16.49
CA LEU A 332 6.48 -16.72 -15.03
C LEU A 332 5.42 -17.74 -14.64
N VAL A 333 4.28 -17.79 -15.35
CA VAL A 333 3.23 -18.79 -15.14
C VAL A 333 3.71 -20.19 -15.53
N LEU A 334 4.41 -20.37 -16.65
CA LEU A 334 4.98 -21.65 -17.07
C LEU A 334 6.05 -22.15 -16.09
N GLN A 335 6.85 -21.25 -15.50
CA GLN A 335 7.79 -21.60 -14.44
C GLN A 335 7.02 -22.08 -13.19
N GLY A 336 5.94 -21.40 -12.82
CA GLY A 336 5.04 -21.79 -11.73
C GLY A 336 4.39 -23.14 -11.98
N GLN A 337 3.91 -23.40 -13.20
CA GLN A 337 3.36 -24.70 -13.58
C GLN A 337 4.35 -25.84 -13.30
N ARG A 338 5.61 -25.65 -13.68
CA ARG A 338 6.68 -26.65 -13.42
C ARG A 338 6.97 -26.78 -11.92
N ALA A 339 6.93 -25.69 -11.18
CA ALA A 339 7.19 -25.68 -9.74
C ALA A 339 6.07 -26.36 -8.92
N LEU A 340 4.81 -26.17 -9.36
CA LEU A 340 3.63 -26.78 -8.71
C LEU A 340 3.34 -28.21 -9.18
N SER A 341 3.97 -28.69 -10.25
CA SER A 341 3.77 -30.08 -10.73
C SER A 341 4.41 -31.08 -9.77
N VAL A 342 3.63 -32.06 -9.33
CA VAL A 342 4.16 -33.21 -8.55
C VAL A 342 5.07 -34.05 -9.45
N PRO A 343 6.28 -34.40 -9.02
CA PRO A 343 7.13 -35.33 -9.79
C PRO A 343 6.40 -36.65 -10.06
N ARG A 344 6.39 -37.09 -11.32
CA ARG A 344 5.68 -38.34 -11.74
C ARG A 344 6.07 -39.59 -10.93
N ALA A 345 7.24 -39.60 -10.30
CA ALA A 345 7.72 -40.72 -9.49
C ALA A 345 6.94 -40.94 -8.19
N GLU A 346 6.45 -39.88 -7.53
CA GLU A 346 5.70 -40.00 -6.28
C GLU A 346 4.23 -40.34 -6.49
N ALA A 347 3.65 -39.93 -7.63
CA ALA A 347 2.29 -40.30 -8.00
C ALA A 347 2.13 -41.81 -8.25
N ALA A 348 3.18 -42.50 -8.68
CA ALA A 348 3.19 -43.95 -8.84
C ALA A 348 3.34 -44.70 -7.48
N ALA A 349 4.12 -44.15 -6.54
CA ALA A 349 4.32 -44.75 -5.21
C ALA A 349 3.07 -44.57 -4.31
N GLY A 350 2.31 -43.48 -4.46
CA GLY A 350 1.05 -43.29 -3.72
C GLY A 350 -0.06 -44.23 -4.16
N ARG A 351 -0.17 -44.59 -5.44
CA ARG A 351 -1.13 -45.57 -5.95
C ARG A 351 -0.77 -47.01 -5.53
N ALA A 352 0.52 -47.37 -5.50
CA ALA A 352 0.95 -48.68 -5.07
C ALA A 352 0.71 -48.95 -3.56
N ARG A 353 0.65 -47.92 -2.72
CA ARG A 353 0.31 -48.08 -1.30
C ARG A 353 -1.17 -48.25 -1.02
N THR A 354 -2.07 -47.68 -1.84
CA THR A 354 -3.51 -47.85 -1.69
C THR A 354 -3.99 -49.22 -2.17
N ASP A 355 -3.35 -49.84 -3.19
CA ASP A 355 -3.73 -51.11 -3.71
C ASP A 355 -3.24 -52.31 -2.80
N SER A 356 -2.17 -52.11 -2.02
CA SER A 356 -1.68 -53.16 -1.10
C SER A 356 -2.53 -53.28 0.18
N VAL A 357 -3.35 -52.28 0.53
CA VAL A 357 -4.24 -52.34 1.72
C VAL A 357 -5.57 -53.03 1.42
N HIS A 358 -5.96 -53.18 0.14
CA HIS A 358 -7.21 -53.83 -0.26
C HIS A 358 -7.06 -55.31 -0.63
N SER A 359 -5.83 -55.86 -0.67
CA SER A 359 -5.59 -57.26 -0.99
C SER A 359 -5.31 -58.18 0.24
N ALA A 360 -5.49 -57.64 1.45
CA ALA A 360 -5.31 -58.37 2.72
C ALA A 360 -6.59 -58.35 3.57
N ARG A 361 -7.73 -58.70 2.96
CA ARG A 361 -8.94 -59.14 3.68
C ARG A 361 -9.61 -60.28 2.96
#